data_4f72f1c6a4589c99d009b1875714be09
#
_entry.id   4f72f1c6a4589c99d009b1875714be09
#
_cell.length_a   1.000
_cell.length_b   1.000
_cell.length_c   1.000
_cell.angle_alpha   90.00
_cell.angle_beta   90.00
_cell.angle_gamma   90.00
#
_symmetry.space_group_name_H-M   'P 1'
#
loop_
_entity.id
_entity.type
_entity.pdbx_description
1 polymer ?
#
loop_
_entity_poly.entity_id
_entity_poly.type
_entity_poly.pdbx_seq_one_letter_code
_entity_poly.pdbx_strand_id
1 'polypeptide(L)'
;VIKILTRATAFLAMAAFCAPCEAAAQPCKPHAFEGRGYTLCEAALDRFAIRLFWQKPDGGPYTYLSAVPRTDEHGGRLAFALNGGMFHPNYKPVGLYIENGRELVRANTRPGPGNFHLKPNGVFYIGEAEAGVMETGAFLRKKPKASFATQSGPMLVIDGKLHPRIAKAKASAKPRNGVCVRRNRTVVFAISDGGVPFDTFMRLFRDGLKCRSALFLDGGTAPALFVPGARSGNVLFGLGPMIAVYEKARR
;
A
#
# COMPACT_ATOMS: atom_id res chain seq x y z
N VAL A 1 70.78 -22.99 46.38
CA VAL A 1 69.65 -23.57 45.58
C VAL A 1 68.55 -22.51 45.50
N ILE A 2 68.42 -21.80 44.35
CA ILE A 2 67.45 -20.72 44.12
C ILE A 2 66.26 -21.34 43.37
N LYS A 3 65.05 -21.31 43.96
CA LYS A 3 63.80 -21.71 43.25
C LYS A 3 63.23 -20.51 42.53
N ILE A 4 63.19 -20.61 41.19
CA ILE A 4 62.48 -19.65 40.30
C ILE A 4 61.01 -20.04 40.21
N LEU A 5 60.11 -19.17 40.73
CA LEU A 5 58.67 -19.32 40.57
C LEU A 5 58.23 -18.64 39.27
N THR A 6 57.85 -19.42 38.26
CA THR A 6 57.23 -18.93 37.04
C THR A 6 55.74 -18.68 37.27
N ARG A 7 55.32 -17.41 37.20
CA ARG A 7 53.90 -17.01 37.19
C ARG A 7 53.36 -17.13 35.76
N ALA A 8 52.40 -18.03 35.56
CA ALA A 8 51.64 -18.12 34.32
C ALA A 8 50.51 -17.08 34.32
N THR A 9 50.58 -16.09 33.44
CA THR A 9 49.51 -15.12 33.20
C THR A 9 48.51 -15.72 32.19
N ALA A 10 47.30 -16.05 32.65
CA ALA A 10 46.21 -16.48 31.77
C ALA A 10 45.58 -15.25 31.09
N PHE A 11 45.72 -15.13 29.77
CA PHE A 11 45.00 -14.16 28.97
C PHE A 11 43.58 -14.69 28.70
N LEU A 12 42.58 -14.04 29.31
CA LEU A 12 41.16 -14.30 29.06
C LEU A 12 40.78 -13.53 27.77
N ALA A 13 40.69 -14.24 26.65
CA ALA A 13 40.20 -13.67 25.39
C ALA A 13 38.68 -13.47 25.50
N MET A 14 38.23 -12.23 25.61
CA MET A 14 36.83 -11.82 25.60
C MET A 14 36.35 -11.79 24.15
N ALA A 15 35.70 -12.87 23.69
CA ALA A 15 35.06 -12.91 22.40
C ALA A 15 33.84 -11.96 22.40
N ALA A 16 33.96 -10.83 21.68
CA ALA A 16 32.84 -9.93 21.42
C ALA A 16 31.85 -10.62 20.51
N PHE A 17 30.72 -11.07 21.05
CA PHE A 17 29.57 -11.54 20.26
C PHE A 17 28.95 -10.34 19.55
N CYS A 18 29.32 -10.14 18.30
CA CYS A 18 28.64 -9.20 17.40
C CYS A 18 27.29 -9.86 17.03
N ALA A 19 26.20 -9.44 17.65
CA ALA A 19 24.86 -9.87 17.25
C ALA A 19 24.65 -9.48 15.78
N PRO A 20 24.17 -10.39 14.92
CA PRO A 20 23.89 -10.06 13.52
C PRO A 20 22.85 -8.93 13.49
N CYS A 21 23.20 -7.81 12.89
CA CYS A 21 22.27 -6.75 12.55
C CYS A 21 21.29 -7.32 11.53
N GLU A 22 20.10 -7.74 12.00
CA GLU A 22 19.03 -8.24 11.14
C GLU A 22 18.62 -7.11 10.21
N ALA A 23 19.09 -7.17 8.96
CA ALA A 23 18.72 -6.20 7.94
C ALA A 23 17.19 -6.19 7.84
N ALA A 24 16.58 -5.05 8.15
CA ALA A 24 15.14 -4.90 8.09
C ALA A 24 14.64 -5.32 6.70
N ALA A 25 13.83 -6.38 6.65
CA ALA A 25 13.32 -6.91 5.39
C ALA A 25 12.65 -5.77 4.60
N GLN A 26 13.11 -5.53 3.38
CA GLN A 26 12.56 -4.48 2.53
C GLN A 26 11.07 -4.77 2.31
N PRO A 27 10.16 -3.80 2.60
CA PRO A 27 8.73 -4.02 2.50
C PRO A 27 8.25 -4.20 1.05
N CYS A 28 9.05 -3.79 0.06
CA CYS A 28 8.77 -3.89 -1.37
C CYS A 28 9.79 -4.80 -2.06
N LYS A 29 9.31 -5.76 -2.86
CA LYS A 29 10.14 -6.74 -3.58
C LYS A 29 9.58 -7.04 -4.97
N PRO A 30 10.44 -7.40 -5.94
CA PRO A 30 10.00 -7.90 -7.24
C PRO A 30 9.18 -9.18 -7.10
N HIS A 31 8.21 -9.36 -7.99
CA HIS A 31 7.35 -10.54 -8.08
C HIS A 31 6.99 -10.83 -9.54
N ALA A 32 6.99 -12.08 -9.93
CA ALA A 32 6.56 -12.51 -11.25
C ALA A 32 5.26 -13.33 -11.16
N PHE A 33 4.32 -13.04 -12.06
CA PHE A 33 3.07 -13.80 -12.18
C PHE A 33 2.61 -13.81 -13.63
N GLU A 34 2.29 -15.00 -14.19
CA GLU A 34 1.88 -15.21 -15.59
C GLU A 34 2.77 -14.44 -16.59
N GLY A 35 4.10 -14.56 -16.46
CA GLY A 35 5.08 -13.94 -17.35
C GLY A 35 5.15 -12.41 -17.28
N ARG A 36 4.57 -11.78 -16.26
CA ARG A 36 4.59 -10.34 -16.03
C ARG A 36 5.32 -10.00 -14.73
N GLY A 37 6.03 -8.86 -14.74
CA GLY A 37 6.72 -8.32 -13.57
C GLY A 37 5.83 -7.39 -12.76
N TYR A 38 6.00 -7.47 -11.46
CA TYR A 38 5.31 -6.63 -10.47
C TYR A 38 6.26 -6.26 -9.35
N THR A 39 5.99 -5.16 -8.69
CA THR A 39 6.54 -4.84 -7.38
C THR A 39 5.43 -5.04 -6.34
N LEU A 40 5.65 -5.94 -5.37
CA LEU A 40 4.77 -6.15 -4.23
C LEU A 40 5.33 -5.45 -3.01
N CYS A 41 4.49 -4.62 -2.35
CA CYS A 41 4.82 -4.00 -1.07
C CYS A 41 3.87 -4.54 0.00
N GLU A 42 4.42 -5.10 1.08
CA GLU A 42 3.67 -5.72 2.17
C GLU A 42 3.80 -4.91 3.46
N ALA A 43 2.68 -4.64 4.11
CA ALA A 43 2.61 -3.92 5.36
C ALA A 43 1.76 -4.69 6.38
N ALA A 44 2.41 -5.44 7.26
CA ALA A 44 1.76 -6.08 8.40
C ALA A 44 1.43 -5.01 9.47
N LEU A 45 0.18 -4.95 9.91
CA LEU A 45 -0.33 -3.86 10.76
C LEU A 45 0.26 -3.84 12.18
N ASP A 46 0.93 -4.89 12.61
CA ASP A 46 1.71 -4.92 13.86
C ASP A 46 3.01 -4.10 13.75
N ARG A 47 3.65 -4.12 12.57
CA ARG A 47 4.93 -3.45 12.29
C ARG A 47 4.77 -2.09 11.60
N PHE A 48 3.72 -1.92 10.82
CA PHE A 48 3.54 -0.75 9.98
C PHE A 48 2.28 0.03 10.33
N ALA A 49 2.36 1.34 10.20
CA ALA A 49 1.23 2.27 10.20
C ALA A 49 0.97 2.74 8.78
N ILE A 50 -0.30 2.81 8.37
CA ILE A 50 -0.71 3.25 7.05
C ILE A 50 -1.51 4.54 7.20
N ARG A 51 -1.15 5.56 6.42
CA ARG A 51 -1.77 6.87 6.40
C ARG A 51 -2.18 7.25 4.99
N LEU A 52 -3.19 8.08 4.90
CA LEU A 52 -3.56 8.70 3.63
C LEU A 52 -3.24 10.20 3.69
N PHE A 53 -2.84 10.73 2.53
CA PHE A 53 -2.51 12.15 2.35
C PHE A 53 -3.17 12.66 1.07
N TRP A 54 -3.82 13.80 1.17
CA TRP A 54 -4.38 14.51 0.02
C TRP A 54 -4.03 16.01 0.09
N GLN A 55 -4.39 16.68 1.17
CA GLN A 55 -4.12 18.13 1.37
C GLN A 55 -3.05 18.34 2.44
N LYS A 56 -2.18 19.29 2.17
CA LYS A 56 -1.23 19.81 3.15
C LYS A 56 -1.95 20.66 4.20
N PRO A 57 -1.31 20.99 5.32
CA PRO A 57 -1.88 21.89 6.34
C PRO A 57 -2.28 23.27 5.80
N ASP A 58 -1.61 23.76 4.73
CA ASP A 58 -1.93 25.02 4.04
C ASP A 58 -3.13 24.91 3.07
N GLY A 59 -3.75 23.74 2.94
CA GLY A 59 -4.90 23.47 2.08
C GLY A 59 -4.55 23.09 0.64
N GLY A 60 -3.30 23.23 0.21
CA GLY A 60 -2.84 22.78 -1.11
C GLY A 60 -2.71 21.25 -1.20
N PRO A 61 -2.82 20.64 -2.40
CA PRO A 61 -2.60 19.21 -2.55
C PRO A 61 -1.12 18.84 -2.41
N TYR A 62 -0.82 17.64 -1.92
CA TYR A 62 0.56 17.12 -1.84
C TYR A 62 1.18 16.91 -3.22
N THR A 63 0.43 16.45 -4.19
CA THR A 63 0.75 16.16 -5.60
C THR A 63 1.87 15.16 -5.87
N TYR A 64 2.91 15.08 -5.04
CA TYR A 64 4.06 14.19 -5.25
C TYR A 64 4.31 13.28 -4.04
N LEU A 65 4.64 12.01 -4.27
CA LEU A 65 4.95 11.04 -3.22
C LEU A 65 6.17 11.45 -2.37
N SER A 66 7.10 12.20 -2.96
CA SER A 66 8.25 12.73 -2.25
C SER A 66 7.90 13.84 -1.24
N ALA A 67 6.71 14.43 -1.36
CA ALA A 67 6.24 15.49 -0.47
C ALA A 67 5.54 14.98 0.80
N VAL A 68 5.18 13.67 0.87
CA VAL A 68 4.60 13.12 2.10
C VAL A 68 5.63 13.15 3.24
N PRO A 69 5.18 13.35 4.50
CA PRO A 69 6.08 13.39 5.65
C PRO A 69 7.00 12.16 5.72
N ARG A 70 8.27 12.37 6.06
CA ARG A 70 9.24 11.27 6.23
C ARG A 70 9.06 10.51 7.54
N THR A 71 8.36 11.14 8.47
CA THR A 71 8.04 10.58 9.79
C THR A 71 6.57 10.82 10.06
N ASP A 72 5.88 9.85 10.62
CA ASP A 72 4.49 10.03 11.05
C ASP A 72 4.43 10.70 12.45
N GLU A 73 3.22 10.99 12.91
CA GLU A 73 2.94 11.63 14.20
C GLU A 73 3.40 10.81 15.42
N HIS A 74 3.74 9.55 15.22
CA HIS A 74 4.22 8.63 16.28
C HIS A 74 5.71 8.28 16.14
N GLY A 75 6.46 9.02 15.30
CA GLY A 75 7.89 8.81 15.08
C GLY A 75 8.23 7.63 14.16
N GLY A 76 7.23 7.01 13.53
CA GLY A 76 7.44 5.95 12.55
C GLY A 76 8.10 6.51 11.28
N ARG A 77 9.07 5.78 10.70
CA ARG A 77 9.79 6.22 9.48
C ARG A 77 9.09 5.76 8.22
N LEU A 78 9.01 6.63 7.20
CA LEU A 78 8.45 6.30 5.91
C LEU A 78 9.20 5.12 5.27
N ALA A 79 8.50 4.01 5.09
CA ALA A 79 9.00 2.82 4.41
C ALA A 79 8.76 2.91 2.90
N PHE A 80 7.56 3.32 2.49
CA PHE A 80 7.21 3.59 1.09
C PHE A 80 5.92 4.43 1.01
N ALA A 81 5.70 5.02 -0.16
CA ALA A 81 4.44 5.68 -0.51
C ALA A 81 4.03 5.34 -1.94
N LEU A 82 2.73 5.35 -2.21
CA LEU A 82 2.16 5.07 -3.53
C LEU A 82 0.89 5.90 -3.75
N ASN A 83 0.46 5.99 -5.01
CA ASN A 83 -0.81 6.63 -5.33
C ASN A 83 -2.00 5.84 -4.75
N GLY A 84 -3.01 6.57 -4.31
CA GLY A 84 -4.24 6.03 -3.74
C GLY A 84 -5.37 5.86 -4.75
N GLY A 85 -6.59 6.20 -4.33
CA GLY A 85 -7.79 6.15 -5.16
C GLY A 85 -7.81 7.23 -6.25
N MET A 86 -8.77 7.09 -7.17
CA MET A 86 -8.93 7.99 -8.31
C MET A 86 -9.32 9.40 -7.92
N PHE A 87 -8.90 10.37 -8.72
CA PHE A 87 -9.07 11.79 -8.45
C PHE A 87 -9.46 12.58 -9.72
N HIS A 88 -10.00 13.77 -9.52
CA HIS A 88 -10.33 14.74 -10.56
C HIS A 88 -9.09 15.54 -11.00
N PRO A 89 -9.12 16.26 -12.14
CA PRO A 89 -8.01 17.11 -12.59
C PRO A 89 -7.52 18.14 -11.56
N ASN A 90 -8.37 18.53 -10.61
CA ASN A 90 -8.02 19.40 -9.47
C ASN A 90 -7.50 18.62 -8.25
N TYR A 91 -7.08 17.38 -8.43
CA TYR A 91 -6.55 16.48 -7.39
C TYR A 91 -7.55 16.04 -6.32
N LYS A 92 -8.83 16.46 -6.40
CA LYS A 92 -9.86 16.06 -5.45
C LYS A 92 -10.23 14.58 -5.64
N PRO A 93 -10.34 13.78 -4.55
CA PRO A 93 -10.82 12.40 -4.64
C PRO A 93 -12.19 12.31 -5.34
N VAL A 94 -12.37 11.32 -6.24
CA VAL A 94 -13.64 11.10 -6.96
C VAL A 94 -14.73 10.56 -6.02
N GLY A 95 -14.36 9.85 -4.98
CA GLY A 95 -15.27 9.23 -4.03
C GLY A 95 -14.80 9.36 -2.59
N LEU A 96 -15.31 8.48 -1.73
CA LEU A 96 -15.04 8.53 -0.29
C LEU A 96 -13.56 8.75 0.01
N TYR A 97 -13.32 9.72 0.87
CA TYR A 97 -12.01 9.96 1.43
C TYR A 97 -12.13 10.31 2.91
N ILE A 98 -11.52 9.48 3.74
CA ILE A 98 -11.44 9.65 5.20
C ILE A 98 -9.97 9.82 5.57
N GLU A 99 -9.68 10.83 6.36
CA GLU A 99 -8.35 11.12 6.90
C GLU A 99 -8.47 11.49 8.37
N ASN A 100 -7.70 10.83 9.23
CA ASN A 100 -7.73 11.00 10.68
C ASN A 100 -9.15 10.89 11.27
N GLY A 101 -9.94 9.91 10.80
CA GLY A 101 -11.30 9.66 11.23
C GLY A 101 -12.36 10.66 10.71
N ARG A 102 -11.97 11.65 9.92
CA ARG A 102 -12.87 12.66 9.35
C ARG A 102 -13.19 12.34 7.89
N GLU A 103 -14.47 12.29 7.55
CA GLU A 103 -14.92 12.18 6.16
C GLU A 103 -14.76 13.55 5.47
N LEU A 104 -13.75 13.67 4.61
CA LEU A 104 -13.46 14.90 3.86
C LEU A 104 -14.17 14.92 2.50
N VAL A 105 -14.42 13.74 1.91
CA VAL A 105 -15.19 13.59 0.67
C VAL A 105 -16.17 12.42 0.85
N ARG A 106 -17.42 12.64 0.49
CA ARG A 106 -18.48 11.64 0.58
C ARG A 106 -18.30 10.52 -0.44
N ALA A 107 -18.87 9.36 -0.12
CA ALA A 107 -18.89 8.24 -1.05
C ALA A 107 -19.64 8.59 -2.34
N ASN A 108 -19.07 8.20 -3.48
CA ASN A 108 -19.67 8.39 -4.77
C ASN A 108 -20.27 7.05 -5.28
N THR A 109 -21.59 6.98 -5.25
CA THR A 109 -22.37 5.81 -5.72
C THR A 109 -23.01 6.03 -7.09
N ARG A 110 -22.83 7.21 -7.72
CA ARG A 110 -23.43 7.55 -9.02
C ARG A 110 -22.90 6.66 -10.13
N PRO A 111 -23.70 6.41 -11.18
CA PRO A 111 -23.18 5.86 -12.43
C PRO A 111 -22.28 6.89 -13.14
N GLY A 112 -21.42 6.41 -14.02
CA GLY A 112 -20.54 7.27 -14.80
C GLY A 112 -19.58 6.46 -15.69
N PRO A 113 -18.78 7.13 -16.51
CA PRO A 113 -17.77 6.49 -17.35
C PRO A 113 -16.50 6.13 -16.55
N GLY A 114 -15.69 5.25 -17.15
CA GLY A 114 -14.37 4.90 -16.61
C GLY A 114 -14.39 3.85 -15.51
N ASN A 115 -13.19 3.50 -15.07
CA ASN A 115 -12.95 2.40 -14.15
C ASN A 115 -13.58 2.63 -12.77
N PHE A 116 -13.57 3.87 -12.27
CA PHE A 116 -14.18 4.20 -10.98
C PHE A 116 -15.66 3.78 -10.91
N HIS A 117 -16.41 4.00 -12.00
CA HIS A 117 -17.83 3.74 -12.08
C HIS A 117 -18.17 2.32 -12.55
N LEU A 118 -17.18 1.48 -12.87
CA LEU A 118 -17.39 0.07 -13.19
C LEU A 118 -17.69 -0.70 -11.90
N LYS A 119 -18.99 -0.81 -11.58
CA LYS A 119 -19.45 -1.45 -10.34
C LYS A 119 -19.43 -2.97 -10.40
N PRO A 120 -19.15 -3.63 -9.26
CA PRO A 120 -18.92 -3.01 -7.94
C PRO A 120 -17.56 -2.33 -7.84
N ASN A 121 -17.57 -1.09 -7.35
CA ASN A 121 -16.38 -0.42 -6.87
C ASN A 121 -16.25 -0.61 -5.34
N GLY A 122 -15.15 -0.17 -4.75
CA GLY A 122 -14.87 -0.49 -3.35
C GLY A 122 -14.14 0.60 -2.59
N VAL A 123 -13.99 0.33 -1.31
CA VAL A 123 -13.26 1.16 -0.35
C VAL A 123 -12.14 0.34 0.26
N PHE A 124 -10.92 0.87 0.19
CA PHE A 124 -9.82 0.45 1.03
C PHE A 124 -9.84 1.30 2.30
N TYR A 125 -9.82 0.67 3.46
CA TYR A 125 -9.89 1.37 4.74
C TYR A 125 -8.92 0.81 5.77
N ILE A 126 -8.53 1.67 6.69
CA ILE A 126 -7.68 1.39 7.85
C ILE A 126 -8.44 1.86 9.09
N GLY A 127 -8.68 0.96 10.02
CA GLY A 127 -9.13 1.24 11.37
C GLY A 127 -8.00 1.19 12.38
N GLU A 128 -8.31 1.24 13.66
CA GLU A 128 -7.32 1.22 14.75
C GLU A 128 -6.51 -0.08 14.75
N ALA A 129 -7.19 -1.22 14.62
CA ALA A 129 -6.58 -2.55 14.70
C ALA A 129 -6.86 -3.41 13.46
N GLU A 130 -7.45 -2.87 12.43
CA GLU A 130 -7.82 -3.60 11.23
C GLU A 130 -7.59 -2.80 9.95
N ALA A 131 -7.48 -3.50 8.84
CA ALA A 131 -7.59 -2.96 7.49
C ALA A 131 -8.51 -3.85 6.67
N GLY A 132 -9.12 -3.27 5.64
CA GLY A 132 -10.00 -4.04 4.77
C GLY A 132 -10.19 -3.43 3.39
N VAL A 133 -10.64 -4.28 2.48
CA VAL A 133 -11.18 -3.90 1.18
C VAL A 133 -12.62 -4.40 1.15
N MET A 134 -13.57 -3.48 0.93
CA MET A 134 -14.99 -3.77 0.96
C MET A 134 -15.70 -3.11 -0.22
N GLU A 135 -16.72 -3.77 -0.76
CA GLU A 135 -17.64 -3.16 -1.75
C GLU A 135 -18.27 -1.91 -1.14
N THR A 136 -18.41 -0.84 -1.94
CA THR A 136 -18.84 0.48 -1.44
C THR A 136 -20.19 0.44 -0.72
N GLY A 137 -21.20 -0.25 -1.27
CA GLY A 137 -22.50 -0.37 -0.61
C GLY A 137 -22.43 -1.15 0.72
N ALA A 138 -21.59 -2.20 0.77
CA ALA A 138 -21.35 -2.94 2.01
C ALA A 138 -20.62 -2.08 3.05
N PHE A 139 -19.64 -1.27 2.65
CA PHE A 139 -18.96 -0.33 3.52
C PHE A 139 -19.93 0.69 4.14
N LEU A 140 -20.79 1.28 3.32
CA LEU A 140 -21.80 2.26 3.77
C LEU A 140 -22.84 1.67 4.72
N ARG A 141 -23.18 0.39 4.55
CA ARG A 141 -24.09 -0.30 5.49
C ARG A 141 -23.42 -0.68 6.80
N LYS A 142 -22.19 -1.23 6.72
CA LYS A 142 -21.44 -1.70 7.91
C LYS A 142 -20.82 -0.58 8.72
N LYS A 143 -20.49 0.55 8.08
CA LYS A 143 -19.88 1.74 8.71
C LYS A 143 -18.71 1.38 9.65
N PRO A 144 -17.66 0.65 9.16
CA PRO A 144 -16.54 0.32 10.02
C PRO A 144 -15.88 1.61 10.53
N LYS A 145 -15.32 1.57 11.75
CA LYS A 145 -14.56 2.72 12.30
C LYS A 145 -13.25 2.86 11.53
N ALA A 146 -13.24 3.69 10.48
CA ALA A 146 -12.09 3.94 9.67
C ALA A 146 -11.37 5.22 10.10
N SER A 147 -10.08 5.12 10.44
CA SER A 147 -9.20 6.28 10.60
C SER A 147 -8.82 6.86 9.24
N PHE A 148 -8.64 5.97 8.24
CA PHE A 148 -8.33 6.35 6.86
C PHE A 148 -9.15 5.49 5.90
N ALA A 149 -9.65 6.07 4.82
CA ALA A 149 -10.30 5.32 3.76
C ALA A 149 -10.21 6.06 2.42
N THR A 150 -10.11 5.30 1.33
CA THR A 150 -10.20 5.81 -0.04
C THR A 150 -11.07 4.90 -0.89
N GLN A 151 -12.04 5.50 -1.60
CA GLN A 151 -12.84 4.80 -2.59
C GLN A 151 -12.13 4.79 -3.93
N SER A 152 -12.17 3.66 -4.61
CA SER A 152 -11.65 3.49 -5.96
C SER A 152 -12.43 2.41 -6.70
N GLY A 153 -11.97 2.04 -7.87
CA GLY A 153 -12.67 1.00 -8.62
C GLY A 153 -12.05 0.66 -9.95
N PRO A 154 -12.44 -0.51 -10.45
CA PRO A 154 -13.39 -1.45 -9.86
C PRO A 154 -12.79 -2.33 -8.75
N MET A 155 -13.65 -3.09 -8.05
CA MET A 155 -13.17 -4.25 -7.30
C MET A 155 -12.52 -5.24 -8.27
N LEU A 156 -11.38 -5.80 -7.90
CA LEU A 156 -10.68 -6.82 -8.69
C LEU A 156 -11.16 -8.23 -8.32
N VAL A 157 -11.26 -8.46 -7.03
CA VAL A 157 -11.74 -9.70 -6.42
C VAL A 157 -12.81 -9.35 -5.40
N ILE A 158 -13.91 -10.11 -5.41
CA ILE A 158 -15.07 -9.92 -4.55
C ILE A 158 -15.39 -11.27 -3.92
N ASP A 159 -15.13 -11.43 -2.63
CA ASP A 159 -15.33 -12.69 -1.90
C ASP A 159 -14.75 -13.92 -2.62
N GLY A 160 -13.53 -13.79 -3.16
CA GLY A 160 -12.82 -14.84 -3.87
C GLY A 160 -13.21 -15.01 -5.35
N LYS A 161 -14.14 -14.23 -5.87
CA LYS A 161 -14.55 -14.25 -7.27
C LYS A 161 -13.99 -13.06 -8.04
N LEU A 162 -13.57 -13.29 -9.28
CA LEU A 162 -13.11 -12.19 -10.16
C LEU A 162 -14.30 -11.31 -10.56
N HIS A 163 -14.02 -10.03 -10.77
CA HIS A 163 -15.04 -9.07 -11.22
C HIS A 163 -15.67 -9.50 -12.57
N PRO A 164 -16.98 -9.78 -12.64
CA PRO A 164 -17.58 -10.51 -13.78
C PRO A 164 -17.54 -9.74 -15.10
N ARG A 165 -17.59 -8.40 -15.08
CA ARG A 165 -17.56 -7.58 -16.31
C ARG A 165 -16.15 -7.38 -16.85
N ILE A 166 -15.13 -7.37 -16.00
CA ILE A 166 -13.74 -7.22 -16.43
C ILE A 166 -13.24 -8.52 -17.05
N ALA A 167 -13.60 -9.66 -16.49
CA ALA A 167 -13.21 -10.98 -17.00
C ALA A 167 -13.66 -11.23 -18.45
N LYS A 168 -14.65 -10.48 -18.92
CA LYS A 168 -15.21 -10.56 -20.30
C LYS A 168 -14.75 -9.42 -21.21
N ALA A 169 -14.04 -8.41 -20.71
CA ALA A 169 -13.63 -7.25 -21.48
C ALA A 169 -12.39 -7.53 -22.33
N LYS A 170 -12.28 -6.86 -23.50
CA LYS A 170 -11.05 -6.89 -24.29
C LYS A 170 -9.87 -6.39 -23.46
N ALA A 171 -8.79 -7.14 -23.51
CA ALA A 171 -7.59 -6.87 -22.73
C ALA A 171 -6.85 -5.63 -23.24
N SER A 172 -6.89 -4.51 -22.51
CA SER A 172 -5.95 -3.41 -22.72
C SER A 172 -4.81 -3.53 -21.71
N ALA A 173 -3.58 -3.60 -22.21
CA ALA A 173 -2.40 -3.63 -21.36
C ALA A 173 -2.02 -2.20 -20.96
N LYS A 174 -2.14 -1.87 -19.66
CA LYS A 174 -1.76 -0.57 -19.08
C LYS A 174 -1.05 -0.80 -17.74
N PRO A 175 -0.21 0.14 -17.29
CA PRO A 175 0.30 0.13 -15.92
C PRO A 175 -0.88 0.09 -14.92
N ARG A 176 -0.72 -0.72 -13.86
CA ARG A 176 -1.79 -0.95 -12.88
C ARG A 176 -1.24 -0.97 -11.47
N ASN A 177 -2.07 -0.54 -10.52
CA ASN A 177 -1.83 -0.80 -9.12
C ASN A 177 -3.13 -1.19 -8.40
N GLY A 178 -2.99 -1.84 -7.27
CA GLY A 178 -4.14 -2.30 -6.50
C GLY A 178 -3.73 -2.72 -5.10
N VAL A 179 -4.73 -2.98 -4.28
CA VAL A 179 -4.56 -3.31 -2.87
C VAL A 179 -5.47 -4.46 -2.46
N CYS A 180 -4.98 -5.31 -1.58
CA CYS A 180 -5.80 -6.25 -0.82
C CYS A 180 -5.33 -6.35 0.62
N VAL A 181 -6.12 -7.01 1.45
CA VAL A 181 -5.75 -7.34 2.84
C VAL A 181 -5.86 -8.84 3.02
N ARG A 182 -4.78 -9.47 3.48
CA ARG A 182 -4.75 -10.88 3.82
C ARG A 182 -5.29 -11.12 5.23
N ARG A 183 -5.68 -12.38 5.53
CA ARG A 183 -6.25 -12.77 6.84
C ARG A 183 -5.34 -12.46 8.04
N ASN A 184 -4.02 -12.48 7.85
CA ASN A 184 -3.03 -12.15 8.88
C ASN A 184 -2.85 -10.64 9.08
N ARG A 185 -3.80 -9.80 8.66
CA ARG A 185 -3.75 -8.35 8.77
C ARG A 185 -2.58 -7.70 8.01
N THR A 186 -2.07 -8.36 6.98
CA THR A 186 -1.07 -7.79 6.07
C THR A 186 -1.77 -7.14 4.89
N VAL A 187 -1.55 -5.84 4.73
CA VAL A 187 -1.95 -5.10 3.54
C VAL A 187 -0.91 -5.36 2.45
N VAL A 188 -1.38 -5.73 1.27
CA VAL A 188 -0.53 -6.00 0.10
C VAL A 188 -0.90 -5.04 -1.01
N PHE A 189 0.07 -4.25 -1.44
CA PHE A 189 -0.01 -3.41 -2.62
C PHE A 189 0.75 -4.08 -3.76
N ALA A 190 0.16 -4.11 -4.96
CA ALA A 190 0.80 -4.61 -6.16
C ALA A 190 0.82 -3.52 -7.24
N ILE A 191 1.99 -3.28 -7.80
CA ILE A 191 2.20 -2.34 -8.91
C ILE A 191 2.84 -3.12 -10.04
N SER A 192 2.28 -3.03 -11.26
CA SER A 192 2.88 -3.66 -12.43
C SER A 192 4.09 -2.86 -12.92
N ASP A 193 5.15 -3.55 -13.33
CA ASP A 193 6.38 -2.92 -13.84
C ASP A 193 6.19 -2.41 -15.29
N GLY A 194 5.11 -2.82 -15.95
CA GLY A 194 4.72 -2.41 -17.30
C GLY A 194 3.23 -2.56 -17.53
N GLY A 195 2.82 -2.54 -18.80
CA GLY A 195 1.43 -2.75 -19.19
C GLY A 195 0.97 -4.19 -18.94
N VAL A 196 -0.13 -4.36 -18.20
CA VAL A 196 -0.74 -5.65 -17.87
C VAL A 196 -2.22 -5.64 -18.21
N PRO A 197 -2.76 -6.71 -18.87
CA PRO A 197 -4.20 -6.88 -19.05
C PRO A 197 -4.94 -6.89 -17.72
N PHE A 198 -6.17 -6.37 -17.70
CA PHE A 198 -6.91 -6.21 -16.45
C PHE A 198 -7.28 -7.57 -15.82
N ASP A 199 -7.63 -8.55 -16.65
CA ASP A 199 -7.93 -9.93 -16.21
C ASP A 199 -6.71 -10.62 -15.57
N THR A 200 -5.52 -10.47 -16.15
CA THR A 200 -4.27 -10.96 -15.57
C THR A 200 -3.99 -10.31 -14.22
N PHE A 201 -4.21 -8.99 -14.11
CA PHE A 201 -4.04 -8.27 -12.86
C PHE A 201 -5.03 -8.72 -11.77
N MET A 202 -6.27 -9.05 -12.13
CA MET A 202 -7.24 -9.65 -11.19
C MET A 202 -6.78 -11.02 -10.71
N ARG A 203 -6.30 -11.90 -11.63
CA ARG A 203 -5.78 -13.24 -11.26
C ARG A 203 -4.57 -13.16 -10.35
N LEU A 204 -3.68 -12.17 -10.53
CA LEU A 204 -2.60 -11.94 -9.58
C LEU A 204 -3.14 -11.85 -8.14
N PHE A 205 -4.17 -11.04 -7.90
CA PHE A 205 -4.74 -10.89 -6.56
C PHE A 205 -5.44 -12.15 -6.06
N ARG A 206 -6.26 -12.81 -6.89
CA ARG A 206 -7.00 -14.00 -6.47
C ARG A 206 -6.09 -15.23 -6.37
N ASP A 207 -5.34 -15.53 -7.43
CA ASP A 207 -4.62 -16.79 -7.61
C ASP A 207 -3.17 -16.73 -7.12
N GLY A 208 -2.48 -15.62 -7.37
CA GLY A 208 -1.11 -15.37 -6.90
C GLY A 208 -1.05 -15.00 -5.42
N LEU A 209 -1.80 -13.97 -5.02
CA LEU A 209 -1.75 -13.39 -3.68
C LEU A 209 -2.78 -13.98 -2.71
N LYS A 210 -3.72 -14.80 -3.19
CA LYS A 210 -4.78 -15.46 -2.39
C LYS A 210 -5.67 -14.47 -1.63
N CYS A 211 -5.94 -13.31 -2.23
CA CYS A 211 -6.79 -12.28 -1.65
C CYS A 211 -8.27 -12.60 -1.86
N ARG A 212 -9.09 -12.53 -0.80
CA ARG A 212 -10.55 -12.68 -0.90
C ARG A 212 -11.23 -11.47 -1.50
N SER A 213 -10.73 -10.28 -1.19
CA SER A 213 -11.20 -9.01 -1.76
C SER A 213 -10.01 -8.16 -2.15
N ALA A 214 -10.06 -7.55 -3.33
CA ALA A 214 -9.01 -6.68 -3.84
C ALA A 214 -9.61 -5.51 -4.62
N LEU A 215 -8.98 -4.35 -4.55
CA LEU A 215 -9.41 -3.11 -5.15
C LEU A 215 -8.36 -2.59 -6.13
N PHE A 216 -8.79 -2.20 -7.31
CA PHE A 216 -7.99 -1.42 -8.23
C PHE A 216 -7.88 0.03 -7.72
N LEU A 217 -6.67 0.53 -7.61
CA LEU A 217 -6.38 1.93 -7.34
C LEU A 217 -6.27 2.71 -8.66
N ASP A 218 -5.72 3.91 -8.64
CA ASP A 218 -5.61 4.67 -9.88
C ASP A 218 -4.49 4.12 -10.78
N GLY A 219 -4.81 3.85 -12.04
CA GLY A 219 -3.94 3.22 -13.02
C GLY A 219 -3.59 4.13 -14.20
N GLY A 220 -3.08 3.53 -15.29
CA GLY A 220 -2.70 4.26 -16.50
C GLY A 220 -1.42 5.06 -16.33
N THR A 221 -1.50 6.37 -16.17
CA THR A 221 -0.34 7.27 -15.94
C THR A 221 -0.08 7.55 -14.45
N ALA A 222 -0.99 7.15 -13.57
CA ALA A 222 -0.90 7.42 -12.14
C ALA A 222 -0.11 6.39 -11.29
N PRO A 223 0.08 5.09 -11.69
CA PRO A 223 0.81 4.15 -10.85
C PRO A 223 2.20 4.66 -10.53
N ALA A 224 2.42 4.93 -9.26
CA ALA A 224 3.65 5.48 -8.73
C ALA A 224 4.00 4.81 -7.40
N LEU A 225 5.28 4.55 -7.20
CA LEU A 225 5.83 4.01 -5.96
C LEU A 225 7.09 4.77 -5.59
N PHE A 226 7.11 5.32 -4.41
CA PHE A 226 8.26 5.95 -3.79
C PHE A 226 8.79 5.05 -2.67
N VAL A 227 10.08 4.71 -2.72
CA VAL A 227 10.79 4.00 -1.65
C VAL A 227 12.03 4.82 -1.32
N PRO A 228 12.17 5.34 -0.09
CA PRO A 228 13.32 6.15 0.30
C PRO A 228 14.65 5.46 -0.04
N GLY A 229 15.54 6.15 -0.75
CA GLY A 229 16.85 5.63 -1.15
C GLY A 229 16.84 4.59 -2.29
N ALA A 230 15.67 4.10 -2.73
CA ALA A 230 15.60 3.03 -3.73
C ALA A 230 14.76 3.38 -4.98
N ARG A 231 13.64 4.09 -4.83
CA ARG A 231 12.75 4.42 -5.95
C ARG A 231 12.16 5.83 -5.79
N SER A 232 12.34 6.69 -6.78
CA SER A 232 11.96 8.11 -6.72
C SER A 232 10.45 8.37 -6.73
N GLY A 233 9.65 7.43 -7.22
CA GLY A 233 8.20 7.61 -7.33
C GLY A 233 7.77 8.69 -8.33
N ASN A 234 8.63 9.03 -9.27
CA ASN A 234 8.38 10.09 -10.24
C ASN A 234 7.16 9.77 -11.09
N VAL A 235 6.26 10.72 -11.18
CA VAL A 235 5.14 10.76 -12.12
C VAL A 235 5.24 12.03 -12.95
N LEU A 236 4.82 11.94 -14.22
CA LEU A 236 4.79 13.12 -15.11
C LEU A 236 3.73 14.14 -14.67
N PHE A 237 2.71 13.67 -13.98
CA PHE A 237 1.60 14.49 -13.50
C PHE A 237 1.44 14.34 -11.99
N GLY A 238 0.92 15.38 -11.33
CA GLY A 238 0.63 15.32 -9.91
C GLY A 238 -0.42 14.26 -9.56
N LEU A 239 -0.39 13.80 -8.33
CA LEU A 239 -1.30 12.80 -7.77
C LEU A 239 -2.34 13.47 -6.85
N GLY A 240 -3.54 12.90 -6.78
CA GLY A 240 -4.53 13.23 -5.76
C GLY A 240 -4.26 12.48 -4.44
N PRO A 241 -5.16 11.60 -3.98
CA PRO A 241 -4.91 10.82 -2.77
C PRO A 241 -3.66 9.95 -2.87
N MET A 242 -2.87 9.94 -1.81
CA MET A 242 -1.68 9.11 -1.67
C MET A 242 -1.77 8.23 -0.43
N ILE A 243 -1.14 7.09 -0.48
CA ILE A 243 -1.01 6.15 0.63
C ILE A 243 0.46 6.15 1.05
N ALA A 244 0.74 6.40 2.32
CA ALA A 244 2.08 6.28 2.89
C ALA A 244 2.09 5.22 3.99
N VAL A 245 3.16 4.44 4.01
CA VAL A 245 3.36 3.33 4.95
C VAL A 245 4.61 3.61 5.77
N TYR A 246 4.45 3.63 7.08
CA TYR A 246 5.49 3.96 8.04
C TYR A 246 5.85 2.73 8.86
N GLU A 247 7.13 2.44 9.00
CA GLU A 247 7.61 1.47 9.97
C GLU A 247 7.47 2.09 11.37
N LYS A 248 6.70 1.41 12.24
CA LYS A 248 6.46 1.89 13.60
C LYS A 248 7.76 2.01 14.37
N ALA A 249 7.90 3.06 15.19
CA ALA A 249 9.01 3.18 16.11
C ALA A 249 9.07 1.94 17.03
N ARG A 250 10.26 1.38 17.22
CA ARG A 250 10.46 0.33 18.22
C ARG A 250 10.24 0.95 19.61
N ARG A 251 9.29 0.41 20.34
CA ARG A 251 9.08 0.76 21.76
C ARG A 251 10.13 0.10 22.62
#